data_13df5c69d9cd0e6583abdb301e6d179b
#
_entry.id   13df5c69d9cd0e6583abdb301e6d179b
#
_cell.length_a   1.000
_cell.length_b   1.000
_cell.length_c   1.000
_cell.angle_alpha   90.00
_cell.angle_beta   90.00
_cell.angle_gamma   90.00
#
_symmetry.space_group_name_H-M   'P 1'
#
loop_
_entity.id
_entity.type
_entity.pdbx_description
1 polymer ?
#
loop_
_entity_poly.entity_id
_entity_poly.type
_entity_poly.pdbx_seq_one_letter_code
_entity_poly.pdbx_strand_id
1 'polypeptide(L)'
;LDIARKNALFPTVFDNIFENFRRDMEDVLSVPKWPFLGAGNRLGSDFESRLPLCDMEDLGDKYEITLETPGIPKEKIIIKAGNDYIDISGEQEKKTEEKRKNYLYNERSFSSLRRRISTPEEIVPSKVDAKMENGVLRVEVPKKTPTTNQETKVLVK
;
A
#
# COMPACT_ATOMS: atom_id res chain seq x y z
N LEU A 1 -29.33 -41.20 2.06
CA LEU A 1 -29.32 -40.53 0.75
C LEU A 1 -30.01 -39.17 0.94
N ASP A 2 -29.31 -38.08 0.91
CA ASP A 2 -29.72 -36.65 0.88
C ASP A 2 -29.18 -35.78 2.00
N ILE A 3 -27.87 -35.87 2.26
CA ILE A 3 -27.16 -34.84 3.05
C ILE A 3 -26.25 -33.96 2.19
N ALA A 4 -26.24 -34.17 0.87
CA ALA A 4 -25.30 -33.49 -0.04
C ALA A 4 -25.85 -32.22 -0.71
N ARG A 5 -27.00 -31.66 -0.33
CA ARG A 5 -27.63 -30.52 -1.04
C ARG A 5 -27.89 -29.25 -0.24
N LYS A 6 -27.36 -29.09 0.96
CA LYS A 6 -27.65 -27.88 1.76
C LYS A 6 -26.46 -26.91 1.98
N ASN A 7 -25.30 -27.16 1.38
CA ASN A 7 -24.16 -26.25 1.50
C ASN A 7 -23.81 -25.49 0.21
N ALA A 8 -24.76 -25.33 -0.71
CA ALA A 8 -24.50 -24.76 -2.03
C ALA A 8 -24.84 -23.27 -2.19
N LEU A 9 -25.06 -22.51 -1.12
CA LEU A 9 -25.50 -21.11 -1.22
C LEU A 9 -24.41 -20.07 -0.94
N PHE A 10 -23.27 -20.45 -0.37
CA PHE A 10 -22.13 -19.57 -0.16
C PHE A 10 -20.92 -19.78 -1.09
N PRO A 11 -20.69 -20.96 -1.68
CA PRO A 11 -19.55 -21.16 -2.60
C PRO A 11 -19.72 -20.44 -3.93
N THR A 12 -20.94 -20.28 -4.45
CA THR A 12 -21.15 -19.84 -5.85
C THR A 12 -20.77 -18.39 -6.13
N VAL A 13 -20.86 -17.49 -5.15
CA VAL A 13 -20.45 -16.09 -5.36
C VAL A 13 -18.92 -15.96 -5.28
N PHE A 14 -18.29 -16.64 -4.34
CA PHE A 14 -16.84 -16.69 -4.22
C PHE A 14 -16.18 -17.43 -5.39
N ASP A 15 -16.76 -18.57 -5.80
CA ASP A 15 -16.28 -19.33 -6.93
C ASP A 15 -16.39 -18.54 -8.23
N ASN A 16 -17.48 -17.78 -8.44
CA ASN A 16 -17.64 -16.93 -9.62
C ASN A 16 -16.66 -15.75 -9.63
N ILE A 17 -16.40 -15.13 -8.49
CA ILE A 17 -15.40 -14.05 -8.39
C ILE A 17 -14.01 -14.60 -8.63
N PHE A 18 -13.70 -15.76 -8.07
CA PHE A 18 -12.40 -16.41 -8.22
C PHE A 18 -12.20 -16.92 -9.66
N GLU A 19 -13.23 -17.51 -10.28
CA GLU A 19 -13.19 -17.95 -11.68
C GLU A 19 -13.07 -16.78 -12.66
N ASN A 20 -13.76 -15.67 -12.42
CA ASN A 20 -13.60 -14.47 -13.24
C ASN A 20 -12.19 -13.87 -13.08
N PHE A 21 -11.68 -13.80 -11.86
CA PHE A 21 -10.30 -13.36 -11.61
C PHE A 21 -9.28 -14.29 -12.28
N ARG A 22 -9.48 -15.61 -12.19
CA ARG A 22 -8.59 -16.59 -12.83
C ARG A 22 -8.63 -16.44 -14.36
N ARG A 23 -9.82 -16.24 -14.93
CA ARG A 23 -10.00 -16.05 -16.38
C ARG A 23 -9.35 -14.75 -16.85
N ASP A 24 -9.54 -13.66 -16.13
CA ASP A 24 -8.91 -12.37 -16.42
C ASP A 24 -7.39 -12.47 -16.32
N MET A 25 -6.86 -13.22 -15.35
CA MET A 25 -5.42 -13.51 -15.24
C MET A 25 -4.92 -14.41 -16.37
N GLU A 26 -5.66 -15.44 -16.77
CA GLU A 26 -5.30 -16.30 -17.90
C GLU A 26 -5.31 -15.52 -19.23
N ASP A 27 -6.28 -14.61 -19.44
CA ASP A 27 -6.31 -13.73 -20.60
C ASP A 27 -5.12 -12.76 -20.63
N VAL A 28 -4.72 -12.23 -19.49
CA VAL A 28 -3.52 -11.37 -19.38
C VAL A 28 -2.23 -12.17 -19.61
N LEU A 29 -2.18 -13.44 -19.18
CA LEU A 29 -1.01 -14.30 -19.31
C LEU A 29 -0.95 -15.03 -20.67
N SER A 30 -2.08 -15.21 -21.36
CA SER A 30 -2.17 -15.94 -22.64
C SER A 30 -1.99 -15.04 -23.87
N VAL A 31 -1.76 -13.75 -23.74
CA VAL A 31 -1.47 -12.85 -24.86
C VAL A 31 -0.04 -13.09 -25.36
N PRO A 32 0.15 -13.79 -26.50
CA PRO A 32 1.49 -14.18 -26.96
C PRO A 32 2.32 -13.04 -27.55
N LYS A 33 1.89 -11.80 -27.43
CA LYS A 33 2.50 -10.63 -28.08
C LYS A 33 2.78 -9.44 -27.16
N TRP A 34 2.95 -9.68 -25.86
CA TRP A 34 3.57 -8.66 -25.05
C TRP A 34 5.09 -8.89 -25.05
N PRO A 35 5.88 -8.05 -25.74
CA PRO A 35 7.34 -8.16 -25.72
C PRO A 35 7.93 -7.95 -24.33
N PHE A 36 7.07 -7.67 -23.36
CA PHE A 36 7.39 -7.42 -21.97
C PHE A 36 7.43 -8.68 -21.10
N LEU A 37 6.75 -9.75 -21.48
CA LEU A 37 6.72 -11.01 -20.73
C LEU A 37 7.74 -12.06 -21.22
N GLY A 38 8.41 -11.82 -22.36
CA GLY A 38 9.38 -12.74 -22.94
C GLY A 38 10.79 -12.65 -22.35
N ALA A 39 11.06 -11.69 -21.47
CA ALA A 39 12.34 -11.58 -20.77
C ALA A 39 12.14 -12.06 -19.32
N GLY A 40 12.31 -13.34 -19.12
CA GLY A 40 12.24 -13.95 -17.80
C GLY A 40 13.01 -13.16 -16.75
N ASN A 41 12.50 -13.12 -15.54
CA ASN A 41 13.10 -12.62 -14.29
C ASN A 41 13.19 -11.11 -14.04
N ARG A 42 12.63 -10.23 -14.86
CA ARG A 42 12.69 -8.78 -14.56
C ARG A 42 11.40 -8.16 -14.00
N LEU A 43 10.27 -8.86 -14.08
CA LEU A 43 9.00 -8.33 -13.56
C LEU A 43 8.93 -8.30 -12.02
N GLY A 44 9.62 -9.19 -11.34
CA GLY A 44 9.63 -9.22 -9.87
C GLY A 44 10.46 -8.10 -9.27
N SER A 45 11.60 -7.76 -9.86
CA SER A 45 12.51 -6.75 -9.32
C SER A 45 12.06 -5.31 -9.59
N ASP A 46 11.47 -5.06 -10.77
CA ASP A 46 11.01 -3.71 -11.12
C ASP A 46 9.70 -3.31 -10.47
N PHE A 47 8.85 -4.29 -10.12
CA PHE A 47 7.62 -4.03 -9.38
C PHE A 47 7.89 -3.80 -7.89
N GLU A 48 8.85 -4.53 -7.31
CA GLU A 48 9.31 -4.32 -5.93
C GLU A 48 10.03 -2.98 -5.76
N SER A 49 10.78 -2.53 -6.76
CA SER A 49 11.49 -1.25 -6.72
C SER A 49 10.57 -0.02 -6.87
N ARG A 50 9.29 -0.21 -7.22
CA ARG A 50 8.29 0.87 -7.36
C ARG A 50 7.36 1.01 -6.18
N LEU A 51 7.38 0.08 -5.23
CA LEU A 51 6.60 0.22 -4.01
C LEU A 51 7.28 1.25 -3.10
N PRO A 52 6.56 2.29 -2.66
CA PRO A 52 7.10 3.25 -1.70
C PRO A 52 7.59 2.53 -0.45
N LEU A 53 8.81 2.82 -0.03
CA LEU A 53 9.35 2.29 1.21
C LEU A 53 8.51 2.80 2.39
N CYS A 54 8.20 1.89 3.28
CA CYS A 54 7.42 2.17 4.49
C CYS A 54 8.05 1.44 5.66
N ASP A 55 8.48 2.21 6.64
CA ASP A 55 9.03 1.71 7.89
C ASP A 55 8.13 2.11 9.05
N MET A 56 8.04 1.25 10.05
CA MET A 56 7.36 1.53 11.31
C MET A 56 8.29 1.17 12.47
N GLU A 57 8.56 2.13 13.32
CA GLU A 57 9.37 1.99 14.52
C GLU A 57 8.50 2.12 15.77
N ASP A 58 8.75 1.25 16.75
CA ASP A 58 8.11 1.33 18.07
C ASP A 58 9.02 2.09 19.04
N LEU A 59 8.60 3.29 19.43
CA LEU A 59 9.35 4.16 20.35
C LEU A 59 8.91 3.99 21.81
N GLY A 60 8.04 3.01 22.11
CA GLY A 60 7.54 2.74 23.45
C GLY A 60 6.21 3.44 23.75
N ASP A 61 6.14 4.73 23.66
CA ASP A 61 4.94 5.55 23.86
C ASP A 61 4.15 5.78 22.57
N LYS A 62 4.80 5.66 21.44
CA LYS A 62 4.23 5.87 20.11
C LYS A 62 4.90 5.00 19.06
N TYR A 63 4.22 4.81 17.94
CA TYR A 63 4.82 4.34 16.69
C TYR A 63 5.23 5.54 15.85
N GLU A 64 6.35 5.44 15.16
CA GLU A 64 6.74 6.35 14.10
C GLU A 64 6.69 5.62 12.76
N ILE A 65 5.86 6.11 11.84
CA ILE A 65 5.73 5.55 10.49
C ILE A 65 6.42 6.52 9.53
N THR A 66 7.34 6.01 8.73
CA THR A 66 8.01 6.75 7.67
C THR A 66 7.63 6.16 6.33
N LEU A 67 7.12 6.99 5.42
CA LEU A 67 6.63 6.56 4.11
C LEU A 67 7.14 7.50 3.02
N GLU A 68 7.73 6.94 1.98
CA GLU A 68 8.05 7.69 0.77
C GLU A 68 6.79 8.02 -0.04
N THR A 69 6.65 9.27 -0.45
CA THR A 69 5.49 9.77 -1.20
C THR A 69 5.93 10.47 -2.49
N PRO A 70 6.58 9.76 -3.43
CA PRO A 70 7.17 10.38 -4.60
C PRO A 70 6.11 11.02 -5.49
N GLY A 71 6.29 12.30 -5.78
CA GLY A 71 5.45 13.05 -6.70
C GLY A 71 4.05 13.40 -6.20
N ILE A 72 3.73 13.14 -4.92
CA ILE A 72 2.44 13.48 -4.31
C ILE A 72 2.64 14.65 -3.35
N PRO A 73 2.02 15.82 -3.58
CA PRO A 73 2.09 16.94 -2.64
C PRO A 73 1.31 16.66 -1.36
N LYS A 74 1.73 17.27 -0.26
CA LYS A 74 1.11 17.09 1.05
C LYS A 74 -0.39 17.38 1.08
N GLU A 75 -0.86 18.32 0.27
CA GLU A 75 -2.28 18.71 0.16
C GLU A 75 -3.16 17.61 -0.45
N LYS A 76 -2.55 16.63 -1.12
CA LYS A 76 -3.21 15.48 -1.74
C LYS A 76 -3.12 14.21 -0.91
N ILE A 77 -2.46 14.25 0.24
CA ILE A 77 -2.34 13.12 1.15
C ILE A 77 -3.48 13.16 2.16
N ILE A 78 -4.15 12.04 2.31
CA ILE A 78 -5.23 11.83 3.28
C ILE A 78 -4.79 10.72 4.23
N ILE A 79 -4.83 11.00 5.53
CA ILE A 79 -4.56 10.04 6.59
C ILE A 79 -5.83 9.82 7.39
N LYS A 80 -6.20 8.56 7.58
CA LYS A 80 -7.29 8.13 8.44
C LYS A 80 -6.74 7.19 9.48
N ALA A 81 -7.05 7.43 10.74
CA ALA A 81 -6.63 6.59 11.85
C ALA A 81 -7.83 5.87 12.46
N GLY A 82 -7.70 4.57 12.65
CA GLY A 82 -8.61 3.75 13.46
C GLY A 82 -7.99 3.43 14.82
N ASN A 83 -8.58 2.49 15.53
CA ASN A 83 -8.08 2.11 16.87
C ASN A 83 -6.76 1.33 16.81
N ASP A 84 -6.51 0.63 15.72
CA ASP A 84 -5.37 -0.28 15.51
C ASP A 84 -4.79 -0.23 14.09
N TYR A 85 -5.10 0.83 13.35
CA TYR A 85 -4.58 1.00 11.99
C TYR A 85 -4.49 2.46 11.56
N ILE A 86 -3.64 2.69 10.57
CA ILE A 86 -3.50 3.94 9.82
C ILE A 86 -3.71 3.65 8.34
N ASP A 87 -4.62 4.39 7.71
CA ASP A 87 -4.82 4.41 6.26
C ASP A 87 -4.21 5.67 5.68
N ILE A 88 -3.29 5.52 4.74
CA ILE A 88 -2.65 6.61 4.02
C ILE A 88 -3.00 6.49 2.54
N SER A 89 -3.53 7.55 1.96
CA SER A 89 -3.83 7.62 0.53
C SER A 89 -3.46 8.96 -0.06
N GLY A 90 -3.14 8.98 -1.34
CA GLY A 90 -2.84 10.19 -2.07
C GLY A 90 -2.81 9.94 -3.58
N GLU A 91 -3.19 10.95 -4.34
CA GLU A 91 -3.20 10.89 -5.80
C GLU A 91 -2.73 12.22 -6.38
N GLN A 92 -1.94 12.15 -7.43
CA GLN A 92 -1.50 13.32 -8.19
C GLN A 92 -1.42 12.97 -9.67
N GLU A 93 -2.13 13.74 -10.48
CA GLU A 93 -2.00 13.74 -11.93
C GLU A 93 -1.18 14.97 -12.36
N LYS A 94 -0.07 14.75 -13.05
CA LYS A 94 0.67 15.82 -13.74
C LYS A 94 0.36 15.76 -15.21
N LYS A 95 -0.19 16.83 -15.76
CA LYS A 95 -0.31 17.07 -17.20
C LYS A 95 0.80 18.02 -17.59
N THR A 96 1.76 17.54 -18.34
CA THR A 96 2.77 18.41 -18.94
C THR A 96 2.28 18.80 -20.34
N GLU A 97 1.65 19.97 -20.45
CA GLU A 97 1.35 20.58 -21.75
C GLU A 97 2.57 21.38 -22.20
N GLU A 98 3.45 20.79 -22.97
CA GLU A 98 4.40 21.56 -23.76
C GLU A 98 3.70 22.10 -25.02
N LYS A 99 3.32 23.37 -24.96
CA LYS A 99 2.83 24.11 -26.13
C LYS A 99 3.98 24.44 -27.08
N ARG A 100 4.60 23.46 -27.69
CA ARG A 100 5.43 23.62 -28.87
C ARG A 100 4.63 23.21 -30.10
N LYS A 101 4.59 24.08 -31.10
CA LYS A 101 3.70 24.05 -32.27
C LYS A 101 3.72 22.77 -33.13
N ASN A 102 4.53 21.76 -32.84
CA ASN A 102 4.68 20.53 -33.63
C ASN A 102 4.92 19.26 -32.78
N TYR A 103 4.63 19.26 -31.47
CA TYR A 103 4.77 18.06 -30.63
C TYR A 103 3.40 17.47 -30.30
N LEU A 104 3.11 16.27 -30.85
CA LEU A 104 1.99 15.40 -30.51
C LEU A 104 2.30 14.53 -29.27
N TYR A 105 3.01 15.06 -28.26
CA TYR A 105 3.39 14.31 -27.07
C TYR A 105 2.77 14.94 -25.83
N ASN A 106 1.72 14.32 -25.34
CA ASN A 106 1.16 14.61 -24.02
C ASN A 106 1.67 13.55 -23.05
N GLU A 107 2.70 13.85 -22.27
CA GLU A 107 3.09 13.04 -21.14
C GLU A 107 2.14 13.30 -19.96
N ARG A 108 1.37 12.30 -19.59
CA ARG A 108 0.62 12.28 -18.34
C ARG A 108 1.35 11.38 -17.37
N SER A 109 1.89 11.94 -16.29
CA SER A 109 2.36 11.15 -15.17
C SER A 109 1.30 11.10 -14.07
N PHE A 110 0.96 9.90 -13.65
CA PHE A 110 0.03 9.65 -12.56
C PHE A 110 0.79 9.00 -11.42
N SER A 111 0.67 9.57 -10.22
CA SER A 111 1.20 8.99 -8.99
C SER A 111 0.05 8.71 -8.04
N SER A 112 -0.07 7.49 -7.58
CA SER A 112 -1.05 7.10 -6.57
C SER A 112 -0.38 6.34 -5.44
N LEU A 113 -0.89 6.54 -4.23
CA LEU A 113 -0.47 5.87 -3.02
C LEU A 113 -1.72 5.43 -2.26
N ARG A 114 -1.75 4.18 -1.85
CA ARG A 114 -2.74 3.68 -0.91
C ARG A 114 -2.12 2.63 -0.02
N ARG A 115 -2.12 2.87 1.28
CA ARG A 115 -1.52 1.95 2.23
C ARG A 115 -2.31 1.90 3.52
N ARG A 116 -2.59 0.67 3.98
CA ARG A 116 -3.09 0.40 5.32
C ARG A 116 -1.97 -0.23 6.13
N ILE A 117 -1.73 0.32 7.31
CA ILE A 117 -0.72 -0.13 8.24
C ILE A 117 -1.43 -0.46 9.54
N SER A 118 -1.38 -1.74 9.93
CA SER A 118 -1.91 -2.19 11.23
C SER A 118 -0.88 -1.97 12.32
N THR A 119 -1.33 -1.50 13.47
CA THR A 119 -0.48 -1.34 14.66
C THR A 119 -0.66 -2.53 15.59
N PRO A 120 0.43 -3.04 16.21
CA PRO A 120 0.35 -4.17 17.12
C PRO A 120 -0.51 -3.91 18.35
N GLU A 121 -0.58 -2.64 18.80
CA GLU A 121 -1.33 -2.20 19.95
C GLU A 121 -2.31 -1.09 19.59
N GLU A 122 -3.34 -0.89 20.40
CA GLU A 122 -4.29 0.20 20.21
C GLU A 122 -3.62 1.57 20.30
N ILE A 123 -4.05 2.46 19.43
CA ILE A 123 -3.55 3.82 19.30
C ILE A 123 -4.62 4.85 19.68
N VAL A 124 -4.22 6.10 19.79
CA VAL A 124 -5.13 7.23 20.02
C VAL A 124 -5.30 8.00 18.71
N PRO A 125 -6.37 7.73 17.92
CA PRO A 125 -6.53 8.34 16.59
C PRO A 125 -6.53 9.87 16.61
N SER A 126 -7.09 10.48 17.64
CA SER A 126 -7.17 11.94 17.77
C SER A 126 -5.84 12.63 18.03
N LYS A 127 -4.80 11.89 18.38
CA LYS A 127 -3.45 12.40 18.69
C LYS A 127 -2.43 12.07 17.60
N VAL A 128 -2.86 11.47 16.49
CA VAL A 128 -1.99 11.21 15.35
C VAL A 128 -1.57 12.53 14.73
N ASP A 129 -0.28 12.71 14.52
CA ASP A 129 0.32 13.87 13.85
C ASP A 129 1.15 13.43 12.64
N ALA A 130 1.21 14.26 11.63
CA ALA A 130 1.93 13.93 10.40
C ALA A 130 2.66 15.14 9.83
N LYS A 131 3.89 14.90 9.38
CA LYS A 131 4.73 15.89 8.70
C LYS A 131 5.27 15.33 7.43
N MET A 132 5.40 16.18 6.42
CA MET A 132 5.98 15.82 5.14
C MET A 132 7.15 16.75 4.83
N GLU A 133 8.30 16.15 4.58
CA GLU A 133 9.53 16.85 4.19
C GLU A 133 10.23 16.07 3.08
N ASN A 134 10.65 16.76 2.03
CA ASN A 134 11.43 16.20 0.92
C ASN A 134 10.84 14.91 0.31
N GLY A 135 9.51 14.84 0.18
CA GLY A 135 8.82 13.66 -0.35
C GLY A 135 8.74 12.47 0.61
N VAL A 136 9.08 12.68 1.88
CA VAL A 136 8.95 11.67 2.94
C VAL A 136 7.89 12.11 3.92
N LEU A 137 6.88 11.27 4.10
CA LEU A 137 5.82 11.43 5.09
C LEU A 137 6.23 10.74 6.39
N ARG A 138 6.23 11.46 7.48
CA ARG A 138 6.44 10.95 8.83
C ARG A 138 5.16 11.08 9.63
N VAL A 139 4.67 9.98 10.19
CA VAL A 139 3.44 9.94 10.98
C VAL A 139 3.77 9.47 12.38
N GLU A 140 3.47 10.29 13.38
CA GLU A 140 3.56 9.93 14.78
C GLU A 140 2.21 9.42 15.26
N VAL A 141 2.21 8.22 15.85
CA VAL A 141 1.02 7.48 16.21
C VAL A 141 1.08 7.10 17.69
N PRO A 142 0.55 7.93 18.59
CA PRO A 142 0.59 7.66 20.04
C PRO A 142 -0.18 6.40 20.40
N LYS A 143 0.42 5.54 21.21
CA LYS A 143 -0.22 4.35 21.76
C LYS A 143 -1.24 4.74 22.84
N LYS A 144 -2.32 3.98 22.92
CA LYS A 144 -3.31 4.14 23.99
C LYS A 144 -2.72 3.79 25.36
N THR A 145 -1.90 2.75 25.40
CA THR A 145 -1.15 2.31 26.58
C THR A 145 0.34 2.29 26.24
N PRO A 146 1.15 3.23 26.74
CA PRO A 146 2.58 3.22 26.51
C PRO A 146 3.22 1.93 27.01
N THR A 147 4.11 1.36 26.20
CA THR A 147 4.87 0.16 26.56
C THR A 147 6.24 0.59 27.07
N THR A 148 6.58 0.19 28.28
CA THR A 148 7.92 0.38 28.81
C THR A 148 8.80 -0.76 28.27
N ASN A 149 9.70 -0.45 27.36
CA ASN A 149 10.71 -1.41 26.90
C ASN A 149 11.70 -1.66 28.05
N GLN A 150 11.50 -2.72 28.81
CA GLN A 150 12.50 -3.21 29.75
C GLN A 150 13.41 -4.20 28.98
N GLU A 151 14.50 -3.67 28.46
CA GLU A 151 15.56 -4.52 27.93
C GLU A 151 16.33 -5.17 29.10
N THR A 152 16.33 -6.47 29.14
CA THR A 152 17.11 -7.25 30.10
C THR A 152 18.26 -7.93 29.38
N LYS A 153 19.50 -7.66 29.81
CA LYS A 153 20.67 -8.35 29.30
C LYS A 153 20.63 -9.82 29.71
N VAL A 154 20.51 -10.72 28.73
CA VAL A 154 20.56 -12.16 28.95
C VAL A 154 21.99 -12.64 28.79
N LEU A 155 22.51 -13.32 29.81
CA LEU A 155 23.81 -13.98 29.73
C LEU A 155 23.65 -15.34 29.07
N VAL A 156 24.44 -15.58 28.02
CA VAL A 156 24.56 -16.90 27.39
C VAL A 156 25.41 -17.78 28.26
N LYS A 157 24.87 -18.94 28.65
CA LYS A 157 25.59 -19.97 29.41
C LYS A 157 26.24 -20.96 28.47
#